data_dee0d0b2f27accfe6cf212797f1e731f
#
_entry.id   dee0d0b2f27accfe6cf212797f1e731f
#
_cell.length_a   1.000
_cell.length_b   1.000
_cell.length_c   1.000
_cell.angle_alpha   90.00
_cell.angle_beta   90.00
_cell.angle_gamma   90.00
#
_symmetry.space_group_name_H-M   'P 1'
#
loop_
_entity.id
_entity.type
_entity.pdbx_description
1 polymer ?
#
loop_
_entity_poly.entity_id
_entity_poly.type
_entity_poly.pdbx_seq_one_letter_code
_entity_poly.pdbx_strand_id
1 'polypeptide(L)'
;MGIYKDVMSTLVRVLAADNIDNSTKQSWQRLIDADVRLGGTGSSLSVRDKFDYDCCLYALLHRQLEPAQWDVLVAKYSTHKANKVAAIGRLVARMVSPAPQLFIYKALTAWAIPKLKGVQNGKRSTDMIVLPAEFYDMNTWDTEGKPESTRRRWKTGIAKRLESLEEAAVIHATEIFDREEIFIDAA
;
A
#
# COMPACT_ATOMS: atom_id res chain seq x y z
N MET A 1 9.69 6.28 24.32
CA MET A 1 8.58 5.58 23.62
C MET A 1 8.66 5.98 22.16
N GLY A 2 9.02 5.05 21.27
CA GLY A 2 9.28 5.33 19.86
C GLY A 2 8.02 5.82 19.13
N ILE A 3 8.19 6.62 18.09
CA ILE A 3 7.11 7.13 17.23
C ILE A 3 6.43 5.96 16.50
N TYR A 4 7.18 4.90 16.24
CA TYR A 4 6.78 3.72 15.50
C TYR A 4 6.75 2.49 16.41
N LYS A 5 5.73 1.63 16.21
CA LYS A 5 5.51 0.44 17.05
C LYS A 5 6.01 -0.85 16.41
N ASP A 6 5.81 -0.97 15.10
CA ASP A 6 6.19 -2.15 14.32
C ASP A 6 6.37 -1.77 12.84
N VAL A 7 7.02 -2.65 12.08
CA VAL A 7 7.37 -2.45 10.66
C VAL A 7 6.12 -2.19 9.81
N MET A 8 5.06 -2.99 9.99
CA MET A 8 3.88 -2.89 9.12
C MET A 8 3.09 -1.61 9.37
N SER A 9 2.87 -1.23 10.62
CA SER A 9 2.18 0.03 10.94
C SER A 9 3.00 1.24 10.46
N THR A 10 4.33 1.16 10.54
CA THR A 10 5.23 2.19 10.03
C THR A 10 5.15 2.31 8.53
N LEU A 11 5.22 1.19 7.79
CA LEU A 11 5.09 1.18 6.33
C LEU A 11 3.75 1.77 5.87
N VAL A 12 2.65 1.33 6.47
CA VAL A 12 1.30 1.83 6.14
C VAL A 12 1.21 3.33 6.41
N ARG A 13 1.74 3.81 7.55
CA ARG A 13 1.73 5.22 7.91
C ARG A 13 2.58 6.06 6.95
N VAL A 14 3.81 5.64 6.68
CA VAL A 14 4.74 6.34 5.79
C VAL A 14 4.20 6.42 4.37
N LEU A 15 3.61 5.34 3.84
CA LEU A 15 3.01 5.31 2.51
C LEU A 15 1.67 6.06 2.44
N ALA A 16 1.04 6.33 3.57
CA ALA A 16 -0.13 7.21 3.66
C ALA A 16 0.27 8.69 3.74
N ALA A 17 1.47 9.02 4.23
CA ALA A 17 1.96 10.40 4.37
C ALA A 17 2.02 11.16 3.03
N ASP A 18 2.27 10.46 1.92
CA ASP A 18 2.27 11.00 0.56
C ASP A 18 0.90 11.59 0.13
N ASN A 19 -0.17 11.25 0.82
CA ASN A 19 -1.52 11.78 0.57
C ASN A 19 -1.82 13.06 1.38
N ILE A 20 -0.89 13.47 2.24
CA ILE A 20 -1.01 14.71 3.02
C ILE A 20 -0.43 15.86 2.18
N ASP A 21 -0.96 16.01 0.99
CA ASP A 21 -0.65 17.18 0.17
C ASP A 21 -1.25 18.43 0.83
N ASN A 22 -0.46 19.48 0.93
CA ASN A 22 -0.80 20.75 1.59
C ASN A 22 -2.06 21.46 1.04
N SER A 23 -2.75 20.86 0.06
CA SER A 23 -3.91 21.44 -0.59
C SER A 23 -5.22 21.33 0.20
N THR A 24 -5.31 20.49 1.24
CA THR A 24 -6.53 20.35 2.05
C THR A 24 -6.25 20.45 3.54
N LYS A 25 -6.43 21.65 4.08
CA LYS A 25 -6.45 21.93 5.54
C LYS A 25 -7.29 20.92 6.34
N GLN A 26 -8.28 20.28 5.71
CA GLN A 26 -9.14 19.26 6.32
C GLN A 26 -8.44 17.93 6.61
N SER A 27 -7.46 17.53 5.82
CA SER A 27 -6.71 16.29 6.07
C SER A 27 -5.79 16.46 7.28
N TRP A 28 -5.16 17.61 7.40
CA TRP A 28 -4.35 18.01 8.58
C TRP A 28 -5.18 18.04 9.86
N GLN A 29 -6.37 18.65 9.80
CA GLN A 29 -7.25 18.76 10.95
C GLN A 29 -7.69 17.38 11.46
N ARG A 30 -7.98 16.44 10.56
CA ARG A 30 -8.35 15.06 10.94
C ARG A 30 -7.22 14.29 11.58
N LEU A 31 -5.97 14.49 11.15
CA LEU A 31 -4.78 13.89 11.78
C LEU A 31 -4.55 14.45 13.18
N ILE A 32 -4.69 15.77 13.35
CA ILE A 32 -4.62 16.42 14.65
C ILE A 32 -5.73 15.92 15.57
N ASP A 33 -6.97 15.85 15.07
CA ASP A 33 -8.13 15.38 15.83
C ASP A 33 -8.04 13.89 16.20
N ALA A 34 -7.44 13.06 15.35
CA ALA A 34 -7.20 11.64 15.62
C ALA A 34 -6.12 11.44 16.70
N ASP A 35 -5.05 12.22 16.67
CA ASP A 35 -3.98 12.14 17.67
C ASP A 35 -4.47 12.65 19.06
N VAL A 36 -5.33 13.67 19.08
CA VAL A 36 -5.99 14.19 20.30
C VAL A 36 -6.97 13.16 20.88
N ARG A 37 -7.71 12.42 20.05
CA ARG A 37 -8.67 11.41 20.50
C ARG A 37 -8.02 10.12 20.98
N LEU A 38 -6.83 9.79 20.53
CA LEU A 38 -6.10 8.59 20.96
C LEU A 38 -5.44 8.73 22.33
N GLY A 39 -5.54 9.91 22.98
CA GLY A 39 -5.21 10.10 24.40
C GLY A 39 -3.86 9.51 24.84
N GLY A 40 -2.92 9.37 23.92
CA GLY A 40 -1.62 8.78 24.22
C GLY A 40 -0.72 9.75 24.97
N THR A 41 -0.72 9.65 26.26
CA THR A 41 0.28 10.24 27.13
C THR A 41 1.69 9.82 26.66
N GLY A 42 2.49 10.77 26.18
CA GLY A 42 3.93 10.58 26.23
C GLY A 42 4.81 10.84 25.02
N SER A 43 4.33 11.30 23.87
CA SER A 43 5.25 11.78 22.84
C SER A 43 5.34 13.31 22.90
N SER A 44 6.51 13.83 23.26
CA SER A 44 6.79 15.28 23.25
C SER A 44 6.90 15.89 21.85
N LEU A 45 6.77 15.07 20.80
CA LEU A 45 6.90 15.47 19.39
C LEU A 45 5.59 16.06 18.88
N SER A 46 5.68 17.20 18.23
CA SER A 46 4.54 17.81 17.56
C SER A 46 4.05 16.96 16.38
N VAL A 47 2.79 17.18 15.97
CA VAL A 47 2.23 16.52 14.77
C VAL A 47 3.07 16.82 13.52
N ARG A 48 3.63 18.02 13.44
CA ARG A 48 4.50 18.44 12.34
C ARG A 48 5.80 17.66 12.34
N ASP A 49 6.43 17.49 13.51
CA ASP A 49 7.68 16.73 13.61
C ASP A 49 7.46 15.27 13.19
N LYS A 50 6.34 14.67 13.63
CA LYS A 50 5.98 13.29 13.21
C LYS A 50 5.79 13.17 11.70
N PHE A 51 5.17 14.17 11.07
CA PHE A 51 5.01 14.23 9.62
C PHE A 51 6.35 14.38 8.90
N ASP A 52 7.23 15.25 9.39
CA ASP A 52 8.56 15.44 8.81
C ASP A 52 9.38 14.13 8.88
N TYR A 53 9.26 13.38 9.99
CA TYR A 53 9.84 12.04 10.12
C TYR A 53 9.24 11.05 9.10
N ASP A 54 7.92 11.02 8.93
CA ASP A 54 7.27 10.15 7.94
C ASP A 54 7.75 10.46 6.51
N CYS A 55 7.94 11.74 6.16
CA CYS A 55 8.49 12.18 4.88
C CYS A 55 9.95 11.74 4.70
N CYS A 56 10.77 11.85 5.75
CA CYS A 56 12.16 11.37 5.72
C CYS A 56 12.23 9.86 5.50
N LEU A 57 11.40 9.08 6.20
CA LEU A 57 11.32 7.63 6.02
C LEU A 57 10.80 7.24 4.64
N TYR A 58 9.83 7.97 4.11
CA TYR A 58 9.35 7.77 2.74
C TYR A 58 10.49 7.92 1.73
N ALA A 59 11.25 9.01 1.84
CA ALA A 59 12.39 9.27 0.96
C ALA A 59 13.50 8.23 1.12
N LEU A 60 13.76 7.78 2.35
CA LEU A 60 14.72 6.74 2.68
C LEU A 60 14.34 5.40 2.02
N LEU A 61 13.12 4.92 2.25
CA LEU A 61 12.60 3.69 1.66
C LEU A 61 12.60 3.74 0.14
N HIS A 62 12.13 4.86 -0.45
CA HIS A 62 12.13 5.04 -1.91
C HIS A 62 13.53 4.95 -2.52
N ARG A 63 14.54 5.44 -1.82
CA ARG A 63 15.94 5.42 -2.28
C ARG A 63 16.62 4.06 -2.12
N GLN A 64 16.27 3.31 -1.07
CA GLN A 64 16.99 2.10 -0.69
C GLN A 64 16.33 0.81 -1.13
N LEU A 65 15.01 0.77 -1.23
CA LEU A 65 14.30 -0.40 -1.76
C LEU A 65 14.52 -0.53 -3.27
N GLU A 66 14.57 -1.78 -3.75
CA GLU A 66 14.54 -2.03 -5.18
C GLU A 66 13.26 -1.49 -5.82
N PRO A 67 13.30 -1.02 -7.09
CA PRO A 67 12.13 -0.44 -7.74
C PRO A 67 10.89 -1.35 -7.74
N ALA A 68 11.06 -2.67 -7.85
CA ALA A 68 9.94 -3.61 -7.80
C ALA A 68 9.37 -3.76 -6.38
N GLN A 69 10.25 -3.76 -5.37
CA GLN A 69 9.87 -3.81 -3.95
C GLN A 69 9.12 -2.54 -3.53
N TRP A 70 9.60 -1.39 -3.96
CA TRP A 70 8.90 -0.12 -3.75
C TRP A 70 7.52 -0.12 -4.39
N ASP A 71 7.43 -0.52 -5.67
CA ASP A 71 6.16 -0.54 -6.40
C ASP A 71 5.12 -1.48 -5.76
N VAL A 72 5.51 -2.65 -5.24
CA VAL A 72 4.58 -3.58 -4.59
C VAL A 72 4.01 -3.01 -3.29
N LEU A 73 4.84 -2.34 -2.49
CA LEU A 73 4.40 -1.69 -1.26
C LEU A 73 3.47 -0.51 -1.56
N VAL A 74 3.83 0.35 -2.52
CA VAL A 74 2.98 1.49 -2.94
C VAL A 74 1.66 0.99 -3.53
N ALA A 75 1.68 -0.03 -4.38
CA ALA A 75 0.47 -0.60 -4.98
C ALA A 75 -0.50 -1.14 -3.90
N LYS A 76 0.02 -1.73 -2.83
CA LYS A 76 -0.81 -2.34 -1.78
C LYS A 76 -1.22 -1.34 -0.70
N TYR A 77 -0.30 -0.54 -0.19
CA TYR A 77 -0.47 0.23 1.03
C TYR A 77 -0.66 1.74 0.84
N SER A 78 -0.20 2.33 -0.29
CA SER A 78 -0.39 3.77 -0.51
C SER A 78 -1.88 4.13 -0.57
N THR A 79 -2.23 5.26 0.02
CA THR A 79 -3.55 5.89 -0.09
C THR A 79 -3.62 6.89 -1.25
N HIS A 80 -2.47 7.31 -1.78
CA HIS A 80 -2.42 8.24 -2.90
C HIS A 80 -2.80 7.54 -4.22
N LYS A 81 -3.93 7.95 -4.80
CA LYS A 81 -4.53 7.27 -5.98
C LYS A 81 -3.59 7.21 -7.18
N ALA A 82 -2.97 8.33 -7.54
CA ALA A 82 -2.09 8.40 -8.71
C ALA A 82 -0.86 7.51 -8.54
N ASN A 83 -0.20 7.55 -7.37
CA ASN A 83 0.97 6.75 -7.08
C ASN A 83 0.63 5.26 -7.06
N LYS A 84 -0.51 4.88 -6.47
CA LYS A 84 -1.01 3.50 -6.47
C LYS A 84 -1.25 2.99 -7.89
N VAL A 85 -1.94 3.75 -8.74
CA VAL A 85 -2.21 3.38 -10.14
C VAL A 85 -0.91 3.29 -10.95
N ALA A 86 0.00 4.23 -10.78
CA ALA A 86 1.30 4.22 -11.45
C ALA A 86 2.14 2.99 -11.05
N ALA A 87 2.18 2.66 -9.75
CA ALA A 87 2.87 1.47 -9.24
C ALA A 87 2.28 0.17 -9.80
N ILE A 88 0.94 0.05 -9.84
CA ILE A 88 0.24 -1.07 -10.49
C ILE A 88 0.69 -1.19 -11.95
N GLY A 89 0.71 -0.10 -12.72
CA GLY A 89 1.15 -0.09 -14.11
C GLY A 89 2.58 -0.60 -14.29
N ARG A 90 3.52 -0.16 -13.45
CA ARG A 90 4.91 -0.62 -13.50
C ARG A 90 5.07 -2.10 -13.13
N LEU A 91 4.30 -2.58 -12.14
CA LEU A 91 4.28 -4.00 -11.78
C LEU A 91 3.72 -4.87 -12.90
N VAL A 92 2.65 -4.43 -13.57
CA VAL A 92 2.08 -5.16 -14.72
C VAL A 92 3.12 -5.33 -15.83
N ALA A 93 3.90 -4.28 -16.13
CA ALA A 93 4.95 -4.35 -17.15
C ALA A 93 6.09 -5.34 -16.79
N ARG A 94 6.33 -5.57 -15.50
CA ARG A 94 7.37 -6.50 -15.00
C ARG A 94 6.86 -7.92 -14.75
N MET A 95 5.52 -8.11 -14.79
CA MET A 95 4.93 -9.40 -14.44
C MET A 95 5.12 -10.43 -15.55
N VAL A 96 5.88 -11.48 -15.27
CA VAL A 96 6.06 -12.61 -16.18
C VAL A 96 4.98 -13.64 -15.91
N SER A 97 4.04 -13.81 -16.84
CA SER A 97 2.94 -14.78 -16.75
C SER A 97 2.52 -15.22 -18.14
N PRO A 98 2.08 -16.48 -18.32
CA PRO A 98 1.50 -16.92 -19.60
C PRO A 98 0.08 -16.39 -19.84
N ALA A 99 -0.49 -15.63 -18.89
CA ALA A 99 -1.81 -15.03 -19.03
C ALA A 99 -1.79 -13.83 -19.99
N PRO A 100 -2.91 -13.54 -20.69
CA PRO A 100 -3.06 -12.32 -21.47
C PRO A 100 -2.84 -11.06 -20.65
N GLN A 101 -2.35 -10.00 -21.28
CA GLN A 101 -2.01 -8.74 -20.60
C GLN A 101 -3.18 -8.14 -19.82
N LEU A 102 -4.40 -8.20 -20.38
CA LEU A 102 -5.60 -7.73 -19.69
C LEU A 102 -5.87 -8.53 -18.40
N PHE A 103 -5.65 -9.86 -18.46
CA PHE A 103 -5.80 -10.72 -17.29
C PHE A 103 -4.79 -10.35 -16.20
N ILE A 104 -3.52 -10.16 -16.57
CA ILE A 104 -2.46 -9.75 -15.64
C ILE A 104 -2.83 -8.43 -14.98
N TYR A 105 -3.22 -7.42 -15.77
CA TYR A 105 -3.63 -6.12 -15.26
C TYR A 105 -4.78 -6.21 -14.25
N LYS A 106 -5.85 -6.94 -14.58
CA LYS A 106 -7.02 -7.08 -13.70
C LYS A 106 -6.69 -7.90 -12.45
N ALA A 107 -5.92 -8.98 -12.58
CA ALA A 107 -5.51 -9.81 -11.45
C ALA A 107 -4.65 -9.02 -10.45
N LEU A 108 -3.67 -8.27 -10.93
CA LEU A 108 -2.78 -7.44 -10.12
C LEU A 108 -3.56 -6.31 -9.47
N THR A 109 -4.42 -5.62 -10.22
CA THR A 109 -5.27 -4.55 -9.67
C THR A 109 -6.21 -5.08 -8.58
N ALA A 110 -6.83 -6.25 -8.78
CA ALA A 110 -7.70 -6.88 -7.79
C ALA A 110 -6.94 -7.33 -6.52
N TRP A 111 -5.66 -7.69 -6.66
CA TRP A 111 -4.78 -7.99 -5.54
C TRP A 111 -4.40 -6.71 -4.74
N ALA A 112 -4.04 -5.63 -5.44
CA ALA A 112 -3.64 -4.37 -4.83
C ALA A 112 -4.82 -3.60 -4.20
N ILE A 113 -6.02 -3.78 -4.75
CA ILE A 113 -7.26 -3.13 -4.31
C ILE A 113 -8.30 -4.23 -4.06
N PRO A 114 -8.27 -4.88 -2.88
CA PRO A 114 -9.17 -5.97 -2.58
C PRO A 114 -10.62 -5.51 -2.48
N LYS A 115 -11.55 -6.42 -2.80
CA LYS A 115 -12.98 -6.17 -2.66
C LYS A 115 -13.31 -5.84 -1.20
N LEU A 116 -14.02 -4.74 -0.98
CA LEU A 116 -14.48 -4.36 0.34
C LEU A 116 -15.47 -5.39 0.88
N LYS A 117 -15.25 -5.84 2.12
CA LYS A 117 -16.14 -6.76 2.83
C LYS A 117 -17.14 -5.96 3.67
N GLY A 118 -18.39 -6.43 3.70
CA GLY A 118 -19.44 -5.88 4.56
C GLY A 118 -20.34 -4.81 3.91
N VAL A 119 -21.43 -4.48 4.60
CA VAL A 119 -22.36 -3.40 4.21
C VAL A 119 -21.74 -2.07 4.59
N GLN A 120 -21.51 -1.22 3.63
CA GLN A 120 -20.96 0.11 3.86
C GLN A 120 -22.08 1.10 4.19
N ASN A 121 -22.47 1.17 5.45
CA ASN A 121 -23.40 2.16 5.96
C ASN A 121 -22.63 3.42 6.39
N GLY A 122 -22.30 4.30 5.45
CA GLY A 122 -21.63 5.55 5.77
C GLY A 122 -21.06 6.29 4.57
N LYS A 123 -20.70 7.57 4.76
CA LYS A 123 -20.00 8.36 3.74
C LYS A 123 -18.62 7.76 3.52
N ARG A 124 -18.38 7.27 2.31
CA ARG A 124 -17.06 6.77 1.90
C ARG A 124 -16.06 7.93 1.90
N SER A 125 -14.84 7.68 2.36
CA SER A 125 -13.75 8.62 2.11
C SER A 125 -13.55 8.78 0.60
N THR A 126 -13.47 10.03 0.14
CA THR A 126 -13.20 10.34 -1.27
C THR A 126 -11.84 9.83 -1.74
N ASP A 127 -10.97 9.49 -0.78
CA ASP A 127 -9.58 9.07 -1.05
C ASP A 127 -9.46 7.56 -1.30
N MET A 128 -10.50 6.77 -0.99
CA MET A 128 -10.47 5.34 -1.22
C MET A 128 -10.83 4.99 -2.67
N ILE A 129 -9.99 4.18 -3.32
CA ILE A 129 -10.31 3.60 -4.62
C ILE A 129 -11.25 2.41 -4.38
N VAL A 130 -12.44 2.48 -4.98
CA VAL A 130 -13.41 1.38 -4.95
C VAL A 130 -13.69 0.94 -6.37
N LEU A 131 -13.44 -0.34 -6.64
CA LEU A 131 -13.73 -0.94 -7.94
C LEU A 131 -15.14 -1.56 -7.92
N PRO A 132 -15.86 -1.56 -9.05
CA PRO A 132 -17.17 -2.19 -9.17
C PRO A 132 -17.05 -3.71 -8.94
N ALA A 133 -18.12 -4.34 -8.44
CA ALA A 133 -18.11 -5.77 -8.10
C ALA A 133 -17.76 -6.66 -9.30
N GLU A 134 -18.18 -6.28 -10.50
CA GLU A 134 -17.90 -6.97 -11.76
C GLU A 134 -16.42 -7.01 -12.09
N PHE A 135 -15.63 -6.02 -11.63
CA PHE A 135 -14.18 -6.01 -11.83
C PHE A 135 -13.50 -7.24 -11.22
N TYR A 136 -14.06 -7.80 -10.15
CA TYR A 136 -13.50 -8.96 -9.45
C TYR A 136 -13.98 -10.30 -10.02
N ASP A 137 -14.86 -10.28 -11.01
CA ASP A 137 -15.28 -11.49 -11.73
C ASP A 137 -14.19 -11.91 -12.72
N MET A 138 -13.47 -12.97 -12.38
CA MET A 138 -12.40 -13.54 -13.18
C MET A 138 -12.86 -13.95 -14.60
N ASN A 139 -14.15 -14.22 -14.80
CA ASN A 139 -14.70 -14.59 -16.09
C ASN A 139 -14.63 -13.42 -17.10
N THR A 140 -14.60 -12.19 -16.60
CA THR A 140 -14.48 -10.97 -17.44
C THR A 140 -13.04 -10.60 -17.78
N TRP A 141 -12.03 -11.34 -17.27
CA TRP A 141 -10.61 -11.00 -17.43
C TRP A 141 -9.98 -11.64 -18.65
N ASP A 142 -10.57 -12.72 -19.13
CA ASP A 142 -10.06 -13.51 -20.25
C ASP A 142 -10.98 -13.36 -21.46
N THR A 143 -10.45 -12.78 -22.52
CA THR A 143 -11.15 -12.61 -23.81
C THR A 143 -11.00 -13.81 -24.74
N GLU A 144 -10.07 -14.72 -24.43
CA GLU A 144 -9.79 -15.92 -25.23
C GLU A 144 -10.64 -17.13 -24.85
N GLY A 145 -11.42 -17.04 -23.77
CA GLY A 145 -12.32 -18.10 -23.34
C GLY A 145 -11.60 -19.34 -22.80
N LYS A 146 -10.42 -19.21 -22.20
CA LYS A 146 -9.69 -20.34 -21.64
C LYS A 146 -10.49 -21.05 -20.52
N PRO A 147 -10.27 -22.34 -20.27
CA PRO A 147 -10.90 -23.07 -19.20
C PRO A 147 -10.71 -22.40 -17.83
N GLU A 148 -11.71 -22.48 -16.95
CA GLU A 148 -11.66 -21.88 -15.63
C GLU A 148 -10.46 -22.33 -14.80
N SER A 149 -10.08 -23.62 -14.90
CA SER A 149 -8.90 -24.16 -14.23
C SER A 149 -7.61 -23.45 -14.64
N THR A 150 -7.46 -23.09 -15.91
CA THR A 150 -6.32 -22.33 -16.43
C THR A 150 -6.32 -20.93 -15.88
N ARG A 151 -7.48 -20.25 -15.90
CA ARG A 151 -7.63 -18.88 -15.35
C ARG A 151 -7.35 -18.85 -13.86
N ARG A 152 -7.84 -19.83 -13.08
CA ARG A 152 -7.52 -19.96 -11.64
C ARG A 152 -6.02 -20.16 -11.42
N ARG A 153 -5.35 -21.01 -12.21
CA ARG A 153 -3.90 -21.21 -12.12
C ARG A 153 -3.13 -19.92 -12.40
N TRP A 154 -3.51 -19.16 -13.42
CA TRP A 154 -2.90 -17.86 -13.71
C TRP A 154 -3.07 -16.88 -12.56
N LYS A 155 -4.28 -16.71 -12.05
CA LYS A 155 -4.58 -15.83 -10.92
C LYS A 155 -3.74 -16.18 -9.69
N THR A 156 -3.71 -17.46 -9.33
CA THR A 156 -2.91 -17.94 -8.19
C THR A 156 -1.41 -17.74 -8.41
N GLY A 157 -0.92 -17.98 -9.62
CA GLY A 157 0.49 -17.75 -9.95
C GLY A 157 0.90 -16.27 -9.85
N ILE A 158 0.05 -15.37 -10.33
CA ILE A 158 0.27 -13.92 -10.22
C ILE A 158 0.24 -13.50 -8.75
N ALA A 159 -0.77 -13.93 -7.98
CA ALA A 159 -0.89 -13.61 -6.56
C ALA A 159 0.34 -14.06 -5.75
N LYS A 160 0.77 -15.32 -5.92
CA LYS A 160 1.96 -15.85 -5.24
C LYS A 160 3.23 -15.05 -5.54
N ARG A 161 3.41 -14.59 -6.77
CA ARG A 161 4.58 -13.77 -7.13
C ARG A 161 4.53 -12.41 -6.46
N LEU A 162 3.35 -11.80 -6.39
CA LEU A 162 3.16 -10.52 -5.71
C LEU A 162 3.35 -10.65 -4.20
N GLU A 163 2.82 -11.70 -3.59
CA GLU A 163 2.99 -12.00 -2.17
C GLU A 163 4.47 -12.24 -1.82
N SER A 164 5.19 -13.02 -2.64
CA SER A 164 6.63 -13.24 -2.44
C SER A 164 7.45 -11.95 -2.60
N LEU A 165 7.09 -11.09 -3.56
CA LEU A 165 7.74 -9.79 -3.75
C LEU A 165 7.43 -8.84 -2.58
N GLU A 166 6.20 -8.84 -2.09
CA GLU A 166 5.80 -8.08 -0.92
C GLU A 166 6.57 -8.52 0.33
N GLU A 167 6.65 -9.83 0.58
CA GLU A 167 7.40 -10.40 1.69
C GLU A 167 8.88 -9.98 1.64
N ALA A 168 9.51 -10.10 0.48
CA ALA A 168 10.88 -9.64 0.27
C ALA A 168 11.03 -8.13 0.51
N ALA A 169 10.04 -7.33 0.09
CA ALA A 169 10.05 -5.88 0.31
C ALA A 169 9.90 -5.52 1.80
N VAL A 170 9.06 -6.25 2.54
CA VAL A 170 8.89 -6.04 4.00
C VAL A 170 10.16 -6.44 4.75
N ILE A 171 10.79 -7.56 4.39
CA ILE A 171 12.07 -7.98 4.98
C ILE A 171 13.14 -6.91 4.75
N HIS A 172 13.30 -6.44 3.53
CA HIS A 172 14.28 -5.41 3.20
C HIS A 172 13.98 -4.07 3.91
N ALA A 173 12.71 -3.69 4.02
CA ALA A 173 12.31 -2.52 4.80
C ALA A 173 12.63 -2.68 6.29
N THR A 174 12.48 -3.89 6.85
CA THR A 174 12.86 -4.21 8.23
C THR A 174 14.36 -4.01 8.42
N GLU A 175 15.19 -4.54 7.52
CA GLU A 175 16.65 -4.36 7.56
C GLU A 175 17.06 -2.89 7.48
N ILE A 176 16.34 -2.08 6.67
CA ILE A 176 16.57 -0.63 6.59
C ILE A 176 16.23 0.02 7.94
N PHE A 177 15.07 -0.29 8.52
CA PHE A 177 14.65 0.29 9.79
C PHE A 177 15.57 -0.11 10.95
N ASP A 178 16.03 -1.35 10.98
CA ASP A 178 16.97 -1.83 12.00
C ASP A 178 18.32 -1.11 11.89
N ARG A 179 18.84 -0.94 10.67
CA ARG A 179 20.10 -0.23 10.42
C ARG A 179 20.02 1.25 10.78
N GLU A 180 18.89 1.89 10.55
CA GLU A 180 18.67 3.31 10.86
C GLU A 180 18.09 3.50 12.28
N GLU A 181 18.08 2.44 13.08
CA GLU A 181 17.67 2.46 14.51
C GLU A 181 16.28 3.09 14.75
N ILE A 182 15.32 2.86 13.80
CA ILE A 182 14.00 3.52 13.83
C ILE A 182 13.15 3.07 15.03
N PHE A 183 13.33 1.83 15.52
CA PHE A 183 12.55 1.23 16.61
C PHE A 183 13.26 1.20 17.96
N ILE A 184 14.42 1.83 18.10
CA ILE A 184 15.11 1.85 19.39
C ILE A 184 14.27 2.63 20.37
N ASP A 185 13.76 1.94 21.38
CA ASP A 185 13.22 2.55 22.56
C ASP A 185 14.37 3.30 23.27
N ALA A 186 14.22 4.60 23.42
CA ALA A 186 15.07 5.35 24.32
C ALA A 186 14.88 4.74 25.73
N ALA A 187 15.91 3.99 26.17
CA ALA A 187 15.97 3.37 27.48
C ALA A 187 15.89 4.40 28.59
#